data_6d7250ca8dadb6690e4ccad843e6f91a
#
_entry.id   6d7250ca8dadb6690e4ccad843e6f91a
#
_cell.length_a   1.000
_cell.length_b   1.000
_cell.length_c   1.000
_cell.angle_alpha   90.00
_cell.angle_beta   90.00
_cell.angle_gamma   90.00
#
_symmetry.space_group_name_H-M   'P 1'
#
loop_
_entity.id
_entity.type
_entity.pdbx_description
1 polymer ?
#
loop_
_entity_poly.entity_id
_entity_poly.type
_entity_poly.pdbx_seq_one_letter_code
_entity_poly.pdbx_strand_id
1 'polypeptide(L)'
;MVRLYRLRNGERISVSAASKLLSNMMYQYRGMGLSMGSMICGWDKKGPGLYYVDDNGTRLSGTVFSTGSGNSYAYGVLDNGYRPDLSPEEAYDLXVHATHWDSYSGGFVNMYHMKEDGWVKVESSDVSNLFHKYLKTQG
;
A
#
# COMPACT_ATOMS: atom_id res chain seq x y z
N MET A 1 -19.95 -0.73 -4.76
CA MET A 1 -20.03 0.74 -4.67
C MET A 1 -19.21 1.45 -5.74
N VAL A 2 -17.95 1.06 -5.94
CA VAL A 2 -17.08 1.66 -6.97
C VAL A 2 -17.65 1.46 -8.38
N ARG A 3 -18.15 0.26 -8.67
CA ARG A 3 -18.78 -0.02 -9.97
C ARG A 3 -20.02 0.84 -10.19
N LEU A 4 -20.78 1.06 -9.12
CA LEU A 4 -21.97 1.90 -9.19
C LEU A 4 -21.60 3.35 -9.49
N TYR A 5 -20.52 3.83 -8.90
CA TYR A 5 -20.00 5.17 -9.17
C TYR A 5 -19.70 5.33 -10.68
N ARG A 6 -19.03 4.33 -11.26
CA ARG A 6 -18.68 4.38 -12.68
C ARG A 6 -19.94 4.38 -13.56
N LEU A 7 -20.94 3.61 -13.19
CA LEU A 7 -22.19 3.57 -13.95
C LEU A 7 -22.92 4.92 -13.91
N ARG A 8 -22.91 5.57 -12.75
CA ARG A 8 -23.61 6.84 -12.59
C ARG A 8 -22.88 8.02 -13.22
N ASN A 9 -21.55 8.05 -13.10
CA ASN A 9 -20.78 9.22 -13.47
C ASN A 9 -20.02 9.06 -14.78
N GLY A 10 -20.00 7.88 -15.37
CA GLY A 10 -19.37 7.64 -16.64
C GLY A 10 -17.86 7.64 -16.62
N GLU A 11 -17.25 7.65 -15.43
CA GLU A 11 -15.79 7.66 -15.31
C GLU A 11 -15.38 6.91 -14.04
N ARG A 12 -14.11 6.56 -14.00
CA ARG A 12 -13.54 5.83 -12.87
C ARG A 12 -13.50 6.74 -11.64
N ILE A 13 -13.73 6.13 -10.48
CA ILE A 13 -13.66 6.88 -9.22
C ILE A 13 -12.22 7.34 -8.97
N SER A 14 -12.06 8.53 -8.42
CA SER A 14 -10.74 9.00 -8.02
C SER A 14 -10.27 8.28 -6.76
N VAL A 15 -8.96 8.28 -6.54
CA VAL A 15 -8.38 7.67 -5.35
C VAL A 15 -8.93 8.37 -4.09
N SER A 16 -9.00 9.68 -4.12
CA SER A 16 -9.54 10.48 -3.01
C SER A 16 -10.98 10.09 -2.72
N ALA A 17 -11.83 9.99 -3.75
CA ALA A 17 -13.24 9.65 -3.57
C ALA A 17 -13.40 8.22 -3.03
N ALA A 18 -12.60 7.29 -3.53
CA ALA A 18 -12.66 5.90 -3.06
C ALA A 18 -12.29 5.82 -1.58
N SER A 19 -11.25 6.53 -1.17
CA SER A 19 -10.82 6.53 0.23
C SER A 19 -11.89 7.17 1.12
N LYS A 20 -12.57 8.18 0.62
CA LYS A 20 -13.65 8.85 1.37
C LYS A 20 -14.85 7.93 1.54
N LEU A 21 -15.20 7.17 0.50
CA LEU A 21 -16.29 6.18 0.61
C LEU A 21 -15.98 5.14 1.67
N LEU A 22 -14.74 4.62 1.68
CA LEU A 22 -14.36 3.62 2.67
C LEU A 22 -14.37 4.22 4.08
N SER A 23 -13.84 5.42 4.23
CA SER A 23 -13.80 6.11 5.51
C SER A 23 -15.20 6.34 6.07
N ASN A 24 -16.14 6.76 5.22
CA ASN A 24 -17.53 6.98 5.65
C ASN A 24 -18.18 5.67 6.06
N MET A 25 -17.91 4.60 5.31
CA MET A 25 -18.43 3.27 5.63
C MET A 25 -17.91 2.79 6.98
N MET A 26 -16.62 2.94 7.23
CA MET A 26 -16.01 2.51 8.49
C MET A 26 -16.51 3.33 9.67
N TYR A 27 -16.76 4.61 9.45
CA TYR A 27 -17.30 5.49 10.48
C TYR A 27 -18.67 5.01 10.96
N GLN A 28 -19.50 4.50 10.05
CA GLN A 28 -20.83 3.98 10.39
C GLN A 28 -20.74 2.75 11.29
N TYR A 29 -19.66 1.98 11.20
CA TYR A 29 -19.44 0.79 12.01
C TYR A 29 -18.57 1.03 13.23
N ARG A 30 -18.26 2.28 13.50
CA ARG A 30 -17.40 2.66 14.62
C ARG A 30 -18.02 2.19 15.93
N GLY A 31 -17.19 1.58 16.76
CA GLY A 31 -17.63 1.06 18.04
C GLY A 31 -18.24 -0.32 18.02
N MET A 32 -18.32 -0.97 16.86
CA MET A 32 -18.92 -2.30 16.71
C MET A 32 -17.89 -3.42 16.72
N GLY A 33 -16.67 -3.15 17.13
CA GLY A 33 -15.66 -4.19 17.26
C GLY A 33 -14.87 -4.48 16.01
N LEU A 34 -15.04 -3.71 14.96
CA LEU A 34 -14.22 -3.85 13.75
C LEU A 34 -12.80 -3.38 14.05
N SER A 35 -11.84 -4.08 13.50
CA SER A 35 -10.44 -3.70 13.62
C SER A 35 -9.79 -3.82 12.25
N MET A 36 -9.43 -2.68 11.67
CA MET A 36 -8.76 -2.71 10.36
C MET A 36 -7.94 -1.46 10.14
N GLY A 37 -6.85 -1.65 9.44
CA GLY A 37 -6.10 -0.55 8.84
C GLY A 37 -5.92 -0.91 7.39
N SER A 38 -6.35 -0.04 6.50
CA SER A 38 -6.32 -0.29 5.07
C SER A 38 -5.64 0.84 4.34
N MET A 39 -5.06 0.52 3.20
CA MET A 39 -4.48 1.52 2.33
C MET A 39 -5.24 1.50 1.01
N ILE A 40 -5.56 2.69 0.52
CA ILE A 40 -6.14 2.88 -0.82
C ILE A 40 -5.07 3.53 -1.67
N CYS A 41 -4.66 2.86 -2.71
CA CYS A 41 -3.63 3.39 -3.60
C CYS A 41 -4.08 3.26 -5.05
N GLY A 42 -3.63 4.17 -5.87
CA GLY A 42 -4.00 4.16 -7.27
C GLY A 42 -3.52 5.39 -8.00
N TRP A 43 -4.07 5.55 -9.19
CA TRP A 43 -3.71 6.64 -10.08
C TRP A 43 -4.99 7.16 -10.72
N ASP A 44 -5.20 8.46 -10.69
CA ASP A 44 -6.34 9.11 -11.34
C ASP A 44 -5.86 10.34 -12.12
N LYS A 45 -6.77 11.18 -12.55
CA LYS A 45 -6.46 12.36 -13.35
C LYS A 45 -5.48 13.30 -12.66
N LYS A 46 -5.48 13.31 -11.34
CA LYS A 46 -4.59 14.17 -10.55
C LYS A 46 -3.23 13.54 -10.32
N GLY A 47 -3.04 12.29 -10.74
CA GLY A 47 -1.79 11.56 -10.55
C GLY A 47 -1.92 10.45 -9.52
N PRO A 48 -0.78 9.99 -8.98
CA PRO A 48 -0.81 8.92 -7.98
C PRO A 48 -1.41 9.40 -6.67
N GLY A 49 -2.06 8.48 -5.96
CA GLY A 49 -2.66 8.79 -4.67
C GLY A 49 -2.49 7.64 -3.70
N LEU A 50 -2.32 7.98 -2.43
CA LEU A 50 -2.19 7.00 -1.36
C LEU A 50 -2.88 7.55 -0.12
N TYR A 51 -3.82 6.77 0.41
CA TYR A 51 -4.56 7.12 1.62
C TYR A 51 -4.57 5.95 2.59
N TYR A 52 -4.53 6.26 3.86
CA TYR A 52 -4.71 5.30 4.93
C TYR A 52 -6.08 5.53 5.57
N VAL A 53 -6.84 4.45 5.79
CA VAL A 53 -8.16 4.50 6.41
C VAL A 53 -8.21 3.44 7.50
N ASP A 54 -8.72 3.79 8.67
CA ASP A 54 -8.82 2.83 9.78
C ASP A 54 -10.26 2.64 10.24
N ASP A 55 -10.43 1.78 11.25
CA ASP A 55 -11.74 1.41 11.76
C ASP A 55 -12.44 2.52 12.52
N ASN A 56 -11.75 3.60 12.88
CA ASN A 56 -12.37 4.79 13.47
C ASN A 56 -12.92 5.74 12.41
N GLY A 57 -12.68 5.45 11.15
CA GLY A 57 -13.05 6.34 10.05
C GLY A 57 -11.98 7.40 9.77
N THR A 58 -10.82 7.28 10.40
CA THR A 58 -9.69 8.17 10.12
C THR A 58 -9.23 7.98 8.68
N ARG A 59 -8.95 9.08 8.00
CA ARG A 59 -8.52 9.08 6.59
C ARG A 59 -7.38 10.05 6.46
N LEU A 60 -6.21 9.54 6.08
CA LEU A 60 -4.99 10.33 5.96
C LEU A 60 -4.38 10.15 4.57
N SER A 61 -3.92 11.24 4.00
CA SER A 61 -3.13 11.24 2.77
C SER A 61 -1.66 11.26 3.14
N GLY A 62 -0.83 10.60 2.36
CA GLY A 62 0.60 10.59 2.64
C GLY A 62 1.40 9.93 1.54
N THR A 63 2.70 9.85 1.75
CA THR A 63 3.62 9.25 0.78
C THR A 63 4.06 7.85 1.17
N VAL A 64 4.00 7.50 2.45
CA VAL A 64 4.42 6.20 2.95
C VAL A 64 3.51 5.81 4.10
N PHE A 65 2.98 4.60 4.06
CA PHE A 65 2.21 4.03 5.17
C PHE A 65 2.59 2.58 5.36
N SER A 66 2.44 2.12 6.58
CA SER A 66 2.60 0.71 6.93
C SER A 66 1.50 0.33 7.91
N THR A 67 0.97 -0.87 7.76
CA THR A 67 -0.05 -1.38 8.67
C THR A 67 0.13 -2.89 8.81
N GLY A 68 -0.40 -3.44 9.90
CA GLY A 68 -0.27 -4.85 10.19
C GLY A 68 0.70 -5.13 11.32
N SER A 69 1.01 -6.41 11.52
CA SER A 69 1.80 -6.89 12.66
C SER A 69 3.23 -6.34 12.67
N GLY A 70 3.83 -6.20 11.51
CA GLY A 70 5.21 -5.74 11.40
C GLY A 70 5.40 -4.26 11.14
N ASN A 71 4.37 -3.45 11.40
CA ASN A 71 4.40 -2.06 10.95
C ASN A 71 5.52 -1.24 11.58
N SER A 72 5.89 -1.50 12.82
CA SER A 72 6.98 -0.77 13.49
C SER A 72 8.31 -0.96 12.77
N TYR A 73 8.64 -2.22 12.45
CA TYR A 73 9.84 -2.55 11.70
C TYR A 73 9.79 -1.96 10.29
N ALA A 74 8.65 -2.12 9.64
CA ALA A 74 8.49 -1.64 8.27
C ALA A 74 8.66 -0.12 8.20
N TYR A 75 8.08 0.62 9.14
CA TYR A 75 8.24 2.07 9.18
C TYR A 75 9.72 2.46 9.37
N GLY A 76 10.44 1.75 10.23
CA GLY A 76 11.86 2.02 10.44
C GLY A 76 12.66 1.88 9.16
N VAL A 77 12.45 0.78 8.45
CA VAL A 77 13.12 0.51 7.18
C VAL A 77 12.73 1.55 6.13
N LEU A 78 11.42 1.84 6.03
CA LEU A 78 10.91 2.77 5.03
C LEU A 78 11.41 4.21 5.29
N ASP A 79 11.41 4.63 6.54
CA ASP A 79 11.90 5.97 6.89
C ASP A 79 13.38 6.14 6.52
N ASN A 80 14.18 5.10 6.73
CA ASN A 80 15.60 5.17 6.41
C ASN A 80 15.86 5.10 4.92
N GLY A 81 15.04 4.39 4.17
CA GLY A 81 15.30 4.13 2.75
C GLY A 81 14.49 4.96 1.77
N TYR A 82 13.44 5.63 2.24
CA TYR A 82 12.56 6.34 1.32
C TYR A 82 13.18 7.64 0.82
N ARG A 83 13.09 7.84 -0.49
CA ARG A 83 13.40 9.12 -1.16
C ARG A 83 12.34 9.33 -2.24
N PRO A 84 11.95 10.59 -2.51
CA PRO A 84 10.95 10.83 -3.55
C PRO A 84 11.39 10.41 -4.96
N ASP A 85 12.68 10.28 -5.20
CA ASP A 85 13.24 9.98 -6.51
C ASP A 85 13.63 8.52 -6.70
N LEU A 86 13.13 7.62 -5.84
CA LEU A 86 13.41 6.18 -5.99
C LEU A 86 12.92 5.68 -7.34
N SER A 87 13.77 4.91 -8.02
CA SER A 87 13.34 4.18 -9.22
C SER A 87 12.40 3.04 -8.80
N PRO A 88 11.61 2.49 -9.75
CA PRO A 88 10.78 1.34 -9.40
C PRO A 88 11.56 0.19 -8.80
N GLU A 89 12.74 -0.12 -9.34
CA GLU A 89 13.58 -1.21 -8.83
C GLU A 89 14.05 -0.93 -7.41
N GLU A 90 14.45 0.31 -7.13
CA GLU A 90 14.85 0.70 -5.78
C GLU A 90 13.69 0.61 -4.80
N ALA A 91 12.49 0.96 -5.24
CA ALA A 91 11.29 0.86 -4.42
C ALA A 91 10.96 -0.60 -4.12
N TYR A 92 11.10 -1.48 -5.12
CA TYR A 92 10.88 -2.93 -4.93
C TYR A 92 11.87 -3.48 -3.89
N ASP A 93 13.12 -3.08 -3.99
CA ASP A 93 14.17 -3.51 -3.06
C ASP A 93 13.84 -3.08 -1.64
N LEU A 94 13.37 -1.89 -1.48
CA LEU A 94 12.96 -1.37 -0.18
C LEU A 94 11.81 -2.18 0.42
N UNK A 95 10.93 -2.47 -0.26
CA UNK A 95 9.90 -3.14 0.12
C UNK A 95 10.21 -4.45 0.53
N VAL A 96 11.03 -5.14 -0.18
CA VAL A 96 11.50 -6.47 0.19
C VAL A 96 12.26 -6.42 1.53
N HIS A 97 13.10 -5.41 1.66
CA HIS A 97 13.85 -5.20 2.90
C HIS A 97 12.91 -5.04 4.09
N ALA A 98 11.86 -4.25 3.93
CA ALA A 98 10.90 -4.03 5.01
C ALA A 98 10.20 -5.32 5.40
N THR A 99 9.88 -6.16 4.41
CA THR A 99 9.19 -7.44 4.64
C THR A 99 10.10 -8.46 5.32
N HIS A 100 11.38 -8.44 5.01
CA HIS A 100 12.34 -9.43 5.51
C HIS A 100 12.34 -9.53 7.05
N TRP A 101 12.17 -8.41 7.72
CA TRP A 101 12.28 -8.36 9.19
C TRP A 101 10.97 -8.63 9.91
N ASP A 102 9.87 -8.86 9.18
CA ASP A 102 8.60 -9.19 9.82
C ASP A 102 8.48 -10.72 9.96
N SER A 103 8.58 -11.19 11.18
CA SER A 103 8.52 -12.63 11.48
C SER A 103 7.16 -13.25 11.13
N TYR A 104 6.11 -12.44 10.99
CA TYR A 104 4.78 -12.94 10.65
C TYR A 104 4.48 -12.91 9.16
N SER A 105 5.40 -12.40 8.35
CA SER A 105 5.17 -12.31 6.91
C SER A 105 5.42 -13.61 6.15
N GLY A 106 6.04 -14.60 6.78
CA GLY A 106 6.27 -15.91 6.17
C GLY A 106 7.25 -15.94 5.02
N GLY A 107 7.97 -14.87 4.79
CA GLY A 107 8.99 -14.80 3.73
C GLY A 107 8.47 -14.58 2.32
N PHE A 108 7.17 -14.36 2.15
CA PHE A 108 6.57 -14.07 0.85
C PHE A 108 6.25 -12.59 0.72
N VAL A 109 6.47 -12.06 -0.48
CA VAL A 109 6.11 -10.68 -0.80
C VAL A 109 5.19 -10.69 -2.01
N ASN A 110 3.99 -10.16 -1.85
CA ASN A 110 3.08 -9.93 -2.96
C ASN A 110 3.15 -8.44 -3.28
N MET A 111 3.83 -8.13 -4.35
CA MET A 111 4.15 -6.74 -4.68
C MET A 111 3.35 -6.28 -5.89
N TYR A 112 2.75 -5.10 -5.77
CA TYR A 112 1.97 -4.50 -6.86
C TYR A 112 2.47 -3.09 -7.09
N HIS A 113 2.58 -2.72 -8.34
CA HIS A 113 3.00 -1.39 -8.75
C HIS A 113 1.81 -0.68 -9.39
N MET A 114 1.37 0.42 -8.80
CA MET A 114 0.25 1.22 -9.32
C MET A 114 0.80 2.20 -10.35
N LYS A 115 0.40 2.02 -11.60
CA LYS A 115 0.84 2.86 -12.71
C LYS A 115 -0.33 3.68 -13.23
N GLU A 116 -0.02 4.67 -14.05
CA GLU A 116 -1.03 5.53 -14.65
C GLU A 116 -2.11 4.75 -15.40
N ASP A 117 -1.71 3.68 -16.09
CA ASP A 117 -2.62 2.86 -16.90
C ASP A 117 -3.16 1.64 -16.16
N GLY A 118 -2.91 1.54 -14.85
CA GLY A 118 -3.43 0.45 -14.03
C GLY A 118 -2.32 -0.22 -13.23
N TRP A 119 -2.71 -1.13 -12.35
CA TRP A 119 -1.74 -1.82 -11.52
C TRP A 119 -1.12 -3.01 -12.26
N VAL A 120 0.09 -3.33 -11.87
CA VAL A 120 0.82 -4.50 -12.37
C VAL A 120 1.34 -5.26 -11.16
N LYS A 121 1.12 -6.57 -11.13
CA LYS A 121 1.73 -7.40 -10.11
C LYS A 121 3.18 -7.66 -10.50
N VAL A 122 4.11 -7.32 -9.61
CA VAL A 122 5.53 -7.55 -9.84
C VAL A 122 5.78 -9.06 -9.78
N GLU A 123 6.48 -9.62 -10.77
CA GLU A 123 6.73 -11.05 -10.87
C GLU A 123 7.36 -11.58 -9.59
N SER A 124 6.86 -12.72 -9.11
CA SER A 124 7.37 -13.32 -7.89
C SER A 124 8.84 -13.75 -8.03
N SER A 125 9.27 -14.10 -9.24
CA SER A 125 10.66 -14.44 -9.48
C SER A 125 11.59 -13.23 -9.25
N ASP A 126 11.16 -12.05 -9.67
CA ASP A 126 11.92 -10.83 -9.47
C ASP A 126 12.00 -10.47 -7.99
N VAL A 127 10.88 -10.60 -7.28
CA VAL A 127 10.83 -10.35 -5.84
C VAL A 127 11.72 -11.34 -5.09
N SER A 128 11.66 -12.61 -5.48
CA SER A 128 12.47 -13.67 -4.88
C SER A 128 13.96 -13.41 -5.06
N ASN A 129 14.35 -12.97 -6.25
CA ASN A 129 15.75 -12.64 -6.53
C ASN A 129 16.24 -11.47 -5.67
N LEU A 130 15.42 -10.45 -5.51
CA LEU A 130 15.75 -9.32 -4.64
C LEU A 130 15.90 -9.76 -3.19
N PHE A 131 15.01 -10.64 -2.74
CA PHE A 131 15.03 -11.17 -1.37
C PHE A 131 16.31 -11.97 -1.12
N HIS A 132 16.68 -12.86 -2.05
CA HIS A 132 17.91 -13.66 -1.95
C HIS A 132 19.16 -12.77 -1.98
N LYS A 133 19.18 -11.79 -2.86
CA LYS A 133 20.26 -10.81 -2.93
C LYS A 133 20.45 -10.12 -1.59
N TYR A 134 19.34 -9.73 -0.97
CA TYR A 134 19.36 -9.05 0.31
C TYR A 134 19.91 -9.95 1.42
N LEU A 135 19.49 -11.21 1.45
CA LEU A 135 19.99 -12.17 2.44
C LEU A 135 21.49 -12.39 2.31
N LYS A 136 21.99 -12.47 1.09
CA LYS A 136 23.43 -12.64 0.86
C LYS A 136 24.23 -11.45 1.36
N THR A 137 23.68 -10.24 1.25
CA THR A 137 24.33 -9.04 1.73
C THR A 137 24.42 -9.01 3.25
N GLN A 138 23.47 -9.66 3.93
CA GLN A 138 23.42 -9.71 5.40
C GLN A 138 24.30 -10.81 5.97
N GLY A 139 24.67 -11.80 5.19
CA GLY A 139 25.51 -12.92 5.61
C GLY A 139 27.02 -12.56 5.73
#